data_e1e19c1e34edce094577b07884b83179
#
_entry.id   e1e19c1e34edce094577b07884b83179
#
_cell.length_a   1.000
_cell.length_b   1.000
_cell.length_c   1.000
_cell.angle_alpha   90.00
_cell.angle_beta   90.00
_cell.angle_gamma   90.00
#
_symmetry.space_group_name_H-M   'P 1'
#
loop_
_entity.id
_entity.type
_entity.pdbx_description
1 polymer ?
#
loop_
_entity_poly.entity_id
_entity_poly.type
_entity_poly.pdbx_seq_one_letter_code
_entity_poly.pdbx_strand_id
1 'polypeptide(L)'
;MLNFLKGLNGGLKPCEMIVVGTAGASNPEIVENIRKAFIGNGYSGKLVIVGDDITALKGGLSGRAGAVLISGTGSICNGIDQKGHSLRSGGWGYLIDDVGSGYAIGHDILSQVVRENDGRSEKSVLTELVYERLNISSIPELIAYVYSENTGKNDIAALAPLVAEGMAKGDKASIDICDRAVSELCSLAEAVIKGLERKHPELMLSGSILTKLLPVRERFLETFKSRNENVKISEPEHSAETGAVLIGAEMILATLQ
;
A
#
# COMPACT_ATOMS: atom_id res chain seq x y z
N MET A 1 -19.99 5.18 -0.95
CA MET A 1 -20.46 4.55 0.31
C MET A 1 -21.96 4.70 0.53
N LEU A 2 -22.54 5.91 0.58
CA LEU A 2 -23.99 6.13 0.78
C LEU A 2 -24.92 5.40 -0.22
N ASN A 3 -24.53 5.35 -1.51
CA ASN A 3 -25.31 4.64 -2.53
C ASN A 3 -25.26 3.12 -2.39
N PHE A 4 -24.18 2.58 -1.86
CA PHE A 4 -24.05 1.15 -1.55
C PHE A 4 -24.97 0.74 -0.39
N LEU A 5 -25.03 1.56 0.67
CA LEU A 5 -25.90 1.30 1.81
C LEU A 5 -27.40 1.35 1.45
N LYS A 6 -27.77 2.20 0.49
CA LYS A 6 -29.14 2.28 -0.04
C LYS A 6 -29.52 1.11 -0.95
N GLY A 7 -28.52 0.43 -1.55
CA GLY A 7 -28.71 -0.70 -2.46
C GLY A 7 -28.85 -2.06 -1.76
N LEU A 8 -28.63 -2.14 -0.44
CA LEU A 8 -28.84 -3.37 0.30
C LEU A 8 -30.35 -3.63 0.40
N ASN A 9 -30.84 -4.66 -0.32
CA ASN A 9 -32.25 -5.06 -0.36
C ASN A 9 -32.79 -5.30 1.06
N GLY A 10 -33.75 -4.46 1.49
CA GLY A 10 -34.37 -4.55 2.81
C GLY A 10 -33.83 -3.58 3.86
N GLY A 11 -32.90 -2.68 3.49
CA GLY A 11 -32.23 -1.75 4.41
C GLY A 11 -31.21 -2.46 5.32
N LEU A 12 -30.54 -1.67 6.21
CA LEU A 12 -29.53 -2.18 7.16
C LEU A 12 -30.16 -3.00 8.31
N LYS A 13 -31.32 -3.58 8.11
CA LYS A 13 -32.02 -4.45 9.08
C LYS A 13 -31.51 -5.89 8.94
N PRO A 14 -31.53 -6.59 9.96
CA PRO A 14 -30.98 -6.64 11.30
C PRO A 14 -29.56 -7.21 11.25
N CYS A 15 -28.61 -6.44 10.71
CA CYS A 15 -27.22 -6.83 10.77
C CYS A 15 -26.71 -6.51 12.19
N GLU A 16 -26.34 -7.52 12.95
CA GLU A 16 -25.83 -7.33 14.31
C GLU A 16 -24.51 -6.57 14.35
N MET A 17 -23.68 -6.79 13.31
CA MET A 17 -22.37 -6.16 13.22
C MET A 17 -22.01 -5.82 11.78
N ILE A 18 -21.41 -4.65 11.58
CA ILE A 18 -20.75 -4.24 10.34
C ILE A 18 -19.29 -3.98 10.64
N VAL A 19 -18.41 -4.54 9.82
CA VAL A 19 -16.96 -4.26 9.86
C VAL A 19 -16.58 -3.50 8.60
N VAL A 20 -15.94 -2.34 8.78
CA VAL A 20 -15.49 -1.47 7.70
C VAL A 20 -13.95 -1.41 7.72
N GLY A 21 -13.32 -1.92 6.66
CA GLY A 21 -11.89 -1.70 6.39
C GLY A 21 -11.73 -0.42 5.55
N THR A 22 -10.92 0.53 6.01
CA THR A 22 -10.72 1.80 5.30
C THR A 22 -9.32 2.37 5.51
N ALA A 23 -8.77 2.97 4.45
CA ALA A 23 -7.58 3.79 4.57
C ALA A 23 -7.85 4.97 5.53
N GLY A 24 -6.86 5.29 6.35
CA GLY A 24 -6.96 6.39 7.32
C GLY A 24 -7.78 6.09 8.57
N ALA A 25 -8.05 4.81 8.90
CA ALA A 25 -8.72 4.41 10.14
C ALA A 25 -7.98 4.85 11.43
N SER A 26 -6.72 5.26 11.32
CA SER A 26 -5.97 5.90 12.41
C SER A 26 -6.34 7.37 12.64
N ASN A 27 -7.09 8.01 11.72
CA ASN A 27 -7.57 9.37 11.87
C ASN A 27 -8.96 9.37 12.54
N PRO A 28 -9.10 9.92 13.77
CA PRO A 28 -10.38 9.94 14.50
C PRO A 28 -11.51 10.65 13.74
N GLU A 29 -11.20 11.66 12.96
CA GLU A 29 -12.20 12.40 12.17
C GLU A 29 -12.79 11.53 11.06
N ILE A 30 -11.97 10.75 10.37
CA ILE A 30 -12.44 9.80 9.33
C ILE A 30 -13.34 8.75 9.97
N VAL A 31 -12.92 8.17 11.10
CA VAL A 31 -13.69 7.18 11.85
C VAL A 31 -15.05 7.75 12.27
N GLU A 32 -15.06 8.96 12.81
CA GLU A 32 -16.29 9.61 13.27
C GLU A 32 -17.22 9.94 12.09
N ASN A 33 -16.70 10.41 10.96
CA ASN A 33 -17.50 10.68 9.76
C ASN A 33 -18.14 9.40 9.19
N ILE A 34 -17.42 8.28 9.20
CA ILE A 34 -17.98 6.98 8.82
C ILE A 34 -19.09 6.59 9.81
N ARG A 35 -18.86 6.69 11.11
CA ARG A 35 -19.84 6.37 12.15
C ARG A 35 -21.12 7.19 11.99
N LYS A 36 -21.00 8.50 11.83
CA LYS A 36 -22.14 9.40 11.57
C LYS A 36 -22.91 9.01 10.32
N ALA A 37 -22.22 8.61 9.25
CA ALA A 37 -22.85 8.18 8.02
C ALA A 37 -23.72 6.92 8.21
N PHE A 38 -23.26 5.93 8.98
CA PHE A 38 -24.04 4.71 9.27
C PHE A 38 -25.23 5.00 10.18
N ILE A 39 -25.03 5.74 11.27
CA ILE A 39 -26.08 6.11 12.24
C ILE A 39 -27.16 6.98 11.52
N GLY A 40 -26.74 7.97 10.73
CA GLY A 40 -27.66 8.86 9.99
C GLY A 40 -28.48 8.12 8.92
N ASN A 41 -28.08 6.92 8.51
CA ASN A 41 -28.86 6.03 7.63
C ASN A 41 -29.62 4.92 8.39
N GLY A 42 -29.77 5.06 9.71
CA GLY A 42 -30.63 4.20 10.53
C GLY A 42 -29.98 2.90 11.00
N TYR A 43 -28.65 2.75 10.90
CA TYR A 43 -27.94 1.60 11.47
C TYR A 43 -27.77 1.76 12.97
N SER A 44 -28.25 0.78 13.74
CA SER A 44 -28.18 0.74 15.23
C SER A 44 -27.37 -0.45 15.78
N GLY A 45 -26.82 -1.28 14.91
CA GLY A 45 -25.99 -2.41 15.31
C GLY A 45 -24.55 -2.02 15.67
N LYS A 46 -23.72 -3.02 15.96
CA LYS A 46 -22.32 -2.81 16.30
C LYS A 46 -21.51 -2.45 15.03
N LEU A 47 -20.84 -1.31 15.06
CA LEU A 47 -19.98 -0.85 13.95
C LEU A 47 -18.52 -0.90 14.39
N VAL A 48 -17.71 -1.68 13.66
CA VAL A 48 -16.27 -1.83 13.83
C VAL A 48 -15.58 -1.20 12.63
N ILE A 49 -14.67 -0.26 12.87
CA ILE A 49 -13.91 0.43 11.83
C ILE A 49 -12.43 0.13 12.08
N VAL A 50 -11.78 -0.46 11.10
CA VAL A 50 -10.37 -0.86 11.13
C VAL A 50 -9.64 -0.40 9.88
N GLY A 51 -8.31 -0.47 9.87
CA GLY A 51 -7.53 -0.26 8.66
C GLY A 51 -7.86 -1.27 7.56
N ASP A 52 -7.82 -0.85 6.32
CA ASP A 52 -7.93 -1.73 5.14
C ASP A 52 -6.78 -2.75 5.09
N ASP A 53 -5.64 -2.39 5.61
CA ASP A 53 -4.48 -3.25 5.85
C ASP A 53 -4.78 -4.41 6.82
N ILE A 54 -5.53 -4.16 7.89
CA ILE A 54 -5.94 -5.17 8.87
C ILE A 54 -6.92 -6.16 8.24
N THR A 55 -7.90 -5.66 7.47
CA THR A 55 -8.83 -6.55 6.76
C THR A 55 -8.13 -7.36 5.68
N ALA A 56 -7.19 -6.75 4.94
CA ALA A 56 -6.37 -7.44 3.95
C ALA A 56 -5.50 -8.55 4.59
N LEU A 57 -4.85 -8.24 5.70
CA LEU A 57 -4.03 -9.20 6.45
C LEU A 57 -4.88 -10.38 6.96
N LYS A 58 -6.03 -10.07 7.57
CA LYS A 58 -6.93 -11.09 8.12
C LYS A 58 -7.52 -12.01 7.05
N GLY A 59 -7.94 -11.45 5.92
CA GLY A 59 -8.44 -12.22 4.78
C GLY A 59 -7.33 -13.00 4.08
N GLY A 60 -6.23 -12.34 3.78
CA GLY A 60 -5.13 -12.93 3.03
C GLY A 60 -4.45 -14.10 3.75
N LEU A 61 -4.34 -14.07 5.07
CA LEU A 61 -3.78 -15.14 5.88
C LEU A 61 -4.84 -16.02 6.57
N SER A 62 -6.11 -15.88 6.20
CA SER A 62 -7.22 -16.66 6.81
C SER A 62 -7.21 -16.62 8.35
N GLY A 63 -6.87 -15.46 8.93
CA GLY A 63 -6.76 -15.26 10.36
C GLY A 63 -5.49 -15.77 11.02
N ARG A 64 -4.55 -16.38 10.27
CA ARG A 64 -3.26 -16.83 10.83
C ARG A 64 -2.34 -15.64 11.11
N ALA A 65 -1.41 -15.85 12.05
CA ALA A 65 -0.32 -14.91 12.32
C ALA A 65 0.64 -14.82 11.13
N GLY A 66 1.06 -13.60 10.79
CA GLY A 66 1.96 -13.31 9.67
C GLY A 66 1.99 -11.82 9.37
N ALA A 67 2.51 -11.45 8.20
CA ALA A 67 2.62 -10.07 7.77
C ALA A 67 2.08 -9.86 6.35
N VAL A 68 1.70 -8.62 6.05
CA VAL A 68 1.43 -8.13 4.70
C VAL A 68 2.29 -6.90 4.42
N LEU A 69 3.02 -6.94 3.31
CA LEU A 69 3.70 -5.79 2.74
C LEU A 69 2.84 -5.24 1.60
N ILE A 70 2.39 -4.02 1.74
CA ILE A 70 1.57 -3.31 0.76
C ILE A 70 2.44 -2.22 0.13
N SER A 71 2.54 -2.21 -1.20
CA SER A 71 3.11 -1.10 -1.95
C SER A 71 2.24 -0.79 -3.16
N GLY A 72 1.57 0.35 -3.08
CA GLY A 72 0.72 0.98 -4.10
C GLY A 72 1.10 2.44 -4.25
N THR A 73 0.14 3.37 -4.14
CA THR A 73 0.43 4.82 -4.07
C THR A 73 1.29 5.16 -2.86
N GLY A 74 1.02 4.56 -1.69
CA GLY A 74 1.84 4.58 -0.48
C GLY A 74 2.39 3.19 -0.17
N SER A 75 3.12 3.02 0.93
CA SER A 75 3.67 1.73 1.37
C SER A 75 3.57 1.54 2.88
N ILE A 76 3.33 0.29 3.30
CA ILE A 76 3.22 -0.10 4.70
C ILE A 76 3.46 -1.60 4.83
N CYS A 77 4.06 -2.02 5.92
CA CYS A 77 4.06 -3.42 6.34
C CYS A 77 3.33 -3.56 7.66
N ASN A 78 2.34 -4.44 7.71
CA ASN A 78 1.61 -4.78 8.92
C ASN A 78 1.72 -6.26 9.22
N GLY A 79 1.68 -6.62 10.50
CA GLY A 79 1.71 -7.98 10.97
C GLY A 79 0.84 -8.21 12.18
N ILE A 80 0.46 -9.47 12.41
CA ILE A 80 -0.19 -9.93 13.64
C ILE A 80 0.60 -11.14 14.14
N ASP A 81 1.03 -11.11 15.40
CA ASP A 81 1.72 -12.22 16.04
C ASP A 81 0.73 -13.34 16.49
N GLN A 82 1.25 -14.43 17.04
CA GLN A 82 0.42 -15.54 17.53
C GLN A 82 -0.46 -15.18 18.74
N LYS A 83 -0.15 -14.09 19.43
CA LYS A 83 -0.91 -13.58 20.59
C LYS A 83 -1.94 -12.54 20.18
N GLY A 84 -2.00 -12.17 18.89
CA GLY A 84 -2.89 -11.16 18.34
C GLY A 84 -2.36 -9.73 18.48
N HIS A 85 -1.09 -9.53 18.84
CA HIS A 85 -0.50 -8.19 18.86
C HIS A 85 -0.22 -7.70 17.44
N SER A 86 -0.62 -6.47 17.19
CA SER A 86 -0.36 -5.80 15.91
C SER A 86 1.06 -5.27 15.84
N LEU A 87 1.69 -5.46 14.69
CA LEU A 87 3.02 -4.94 14.34
C LEU A 87 2.86 -4.04 13.11
N ARG A 88 3.63 -2.96 13.05
CA ARG A 88 3.58 -2.01 11.93
C ARG A 88 4.97 -1.46 11.63
N SER A 89 5.28 -1.29 10.36
CA SER A 89 6.43 -0.56 9.85
C SER A 89 6.01 0.26 8.65
N GLY A 90 6.32 1.54 8.64
CA GLY A 90 5.96 2.47 7.56
C GLY A 90 4.51 2.94 7.57
N GLY A 91 4.09 3.53 6.43
CA GLY A 91 2.73 4.02 6.22
C GLY A 91 2.41 5.31 6.97
N TRP A 92 3.41 6.16 7.22
CA TRP A 92 3.24 7.44 7.92
C TRP A 92 2.92 8.62 6.98
N GLY A 93 2.70 8.31 5.71
CA GLY A 93 2.31 9.26 4.69
C GLY A 93 3.46 9.77 3.83
N TYR A 94 3.12 10.12 2.60
CA TYR A 94 4.07 10.39 1.51
C TYR A 94 5.00 11.59 1.73
N LEU A 95 4.67 12.49 2.66
CA LEU A 95 5.51 13.67 2.98
C LEU A 95 6.72 13.32 3.84
N ILE A 96 6.64 12.25 4.64
CA ILE A 96 7.67 11.91 5.62
C ILE A 96 8.10 10.44 5.56
N ASP A 97 7.37 9.62 4.79
CA ASP A 97 7.57 8.19 4.70
C ASP A 97 7.05 7.63 3.35
N ASP A 98 6.30 6.53 3.35
CA ASP A 98 5.82 5.80 2.17
C ASP A 98 6.96 5.37 1.22
N VAL A 99 8.11 5.04 1.76
CA VAL A 99 9.31 4.62 1.04
C VAL A 99 9.07 3.36 0.20
N GLY A 100 9.62 3.30 -1.02
CA GLY A 100 9.40 2.17 -1.93
C GLY A 100 7.99 2.10 -2.52
N SER A 101 7.16 3.11 -2.31
CA SER A 101 5.83 3.23 -2.91
C SER A 101 5.88 3.77 -4.33
N GLY A 102 4.72 3.72 -5.02
CA GLY A 102 4.57 4.37 -6.32
C GLY A 102 4.85 5.87 -6.27
N TYR A 103 4.42 6.55 -5.19
CA TYR A 103 4.75 7.96 -5.00
C TYR A 103 6.26 8.18 -4.88
N ALA A 104 6.95 7.41 -4.04
CA ALA A 104 8.40 7.54 -3.86
C ALA A 104 9.16 7.26 -5.16
N ILE A 105 8.78 6.22 -5.90
CA ILE A 105 9.37 5.91 -7.22
C ILE A 105 9.11 7.05 -8.20
N GLY A 106 7.88 7.56 -8.30
CA GLY A 106 7.53 8.67 -9.18
C GLY A 106 8.28 9.96 -8.81
N HIS A 107 8.41 10.27 -7.52
CA HIS A 107 9.20 11.39 -7.02
C HIS A 107 10.69 11.26 -7.38
N ASP A 108 11.26 10.07 -7.24
CA ASP A 108 12.65 9.80 -7.61
C ASP A 108 12.88 9.95 -9.12
N ILE A 109 11.91 9.52 -9.95
CA ILE A 109 11.93 9.75 -11.42
C ILE A 109 11.95 11.25 -11.72
N LEU A 110 11.05 12.04 -11.13
CA LEU A 110 11.01 13.49 -11.31
C LEU A 110 12.32 14.17 -10.84
N SER A 111 12.84 13.71 -9.70
CA SER A 111 14.13 14.16 -9.17
C SER A 111 15.27 13.87 -10.14
N GLN A 112 15.28 12.70 -10.80
CA GLN A 112 16.27 12.35 -11.82
C GLN A 112 16.22 13.32 -13.00
N VAL A 113 15.02 13.64 -13.51
CA VAL A 113 14.83 14.57 -14.65
C VAL A 113 15.42 15.95 -14.35
N VAL A 114 15.14 16.54 -13.19
CA VAL A 114 15.69 17.86 -12.84
C VAL A 114 17.20 17.81 -12.57
N ARG A 115 17.71 16.73 -11.98
CA ARG A 115 19.15 16.54 -11.75
C ARG A 115 19.95 16.40 -13.05
N GLU A 116 19.38 15.73 -14.04
CA GLU A 116 19.96 15.63 -15.37
C GLU A 116 20.03 17.01 -16.03
N ASN A 117 18.93 17.76 -16.00
CA ASN A 117 18.89 19.13 -16.53
C ASN A 117 19.95 20.05 -15.90
N ASP A 118 20.23 19.89 -14.61
CA ASP A 118 21.23 20.68 -13.87
C ASP A 118 22.68 20.16 -14.08
N GLY A 119 22.87 19.03 -14.76
CA GLY A 119 24.16 18.36 -14.89
C GLY A 119 24.64 17.66 -13.61
N ARG A 120 23.76 17.41 -12.64
CA ARG A 120 24.07 16.69 -11.37
C ARG A 120 23.96 15.18 -11.50
N SER A 121 23.40 14.67 -12.59
CA SER A 121 23.35 13.25 -12.92
C SER A 121 23.59 13.03 -14.40
N GLU A 122 23.91 11.78 -14.76
CA GLU A 122 24.05 11.36 -16.14
C GLU A 122 22.68 11.38 -16.85
N LYS A 123 22.72 11.39 -18.20
CA LYS A 123 21.53 11.28 -19.03
C LYS A 123 20.80 9.97 -18.78
N SER A 124 19.47 10.04 -18.79
CA SER A 124 18.58 8.94 -18.58
C SER A 124 17.42 8.99 -19.57
N VAL A 125 16.94 7.85 -19.99
CA VAL A 125 15.72 7.74 -20.80
C VAL A 125 14.47 8.21 -20.07
N LEU A 126 14.54 8.34 -18.74
CA LEU A 126 13.44 8.80 -17.90
C LEU A 126 12.98 10.21 -18.28
N THR A 127 13.90 11.09 -18.70
CA THR A 127 13.55 12.46 -19.11
C THR A 127 12.58 12.45 -20.31
N GLU A 128 12.89 11.67 -21.33
CA GLU A 128 12.03 11.53 -22.52
C GLU A 128 10.70 10.86 -22.13
N LEU A 129 10.74 9.77 -21.35
CA LEU A 129 9.54 9.05 -20.91
C LEU A 129 8.60 9.92 -20.06
N VAL A 130 9.14 10.76 -19.18
CA VAL A 130 8.33 11.71 -18.38
C VAL A 130 7.71 12.76 -19.28
N TYR A 131 8.50 13.35 -20.20
CA TYR A 131 7.99 14.37 -21.11
C TYR A 131 6.87 13.83 -22.01
N GLU A 132 7.03 12.64 -22.54
CA GLU A 132 6.00 11.95 -23.32
C GLU A 132 4.75 11.65 -22.48
N ARG A 133 4.92 11.09 -21.28
CA ARG A 133 3.82 10.70 -20.38
C ARG A 133 2.99 11.90 -19.92
N LEU A 134 3.61 13.04 -19.66
CA LEU A 134 2.95 14.26 -19.19
C LEU A 134 2.58 15.22 -20.34
N ASN A 135 2.96 14.90 -21.59
CA ASN A 135 2.80 15.76 -22.76
C ASN A 135 3.38 17.17 -22.53
N ILE A 136 4.63 17.21 -22.07
CA ILE A 136 5.43 18.44 -21.81
C ILE A 136 6.74 18.36 -22.56
N SER A 137 7.48 19.47 -22.62
CA SER A 137 8.74 19.56 -23.39
C SER A 137 9.88 20.28 -22.67
N SER A 138 9.64 20.74 -21.44
CA SER A 138 10.60 21.58 -20.73
C SER A 138 10.50 21.44 -19.21
N ILE A 139 11.58 21.78 -18.50
CA ILE A 139 11.61 21.84 -17.03
C ILE A 139 10.58 22.84 -16.46
N PRO A 140 10.40 24.05 -17.00
CA PRO A 140 9.34 24.94 -16.52
C PRO A 140 7.94 24.33 -16.56
N GLU A 141 7.61 23.57 -17.63
CA GLU A 141 6.33 22.85 -17.74
C GLU A 141 6.24 21.71 -16.71
N LEU A 142 7.33 20.98 -16.47
CA LEU A 142 7.39 19.96 -15.42
C LEU A 142 7.12 20.57 -14.04
N ILE A 143 7.74 21.70 -13.72
CA ILE A 143 7.52 22.42 -12.46
C ILE A 143 6.06 22.88 -12.35
N ALA A 144 5.51 23.46 -13.44
CA ALA A 144 4.10 23.88 -13.47
C ALA A 144 3.15 22.70 -13.23
N TYR A 145 3.43 21.52 -13.80
CA TYR A 145 2.66 20.30 -13.54
C TYR A 145 2.74 19.87 -12.08
N VAL A 146 3.95 19.73 -11.52
CA VAL A 146 4.16 19.21 -10.16
C VAL A 146 3.53 20.11 -9.10
N TYR A 147 3.58 21.44 -9.28
CA TYR A 147 3.04 22.42 -8.33
C TYR A 147 1.60 22.86 -8.65
N SER A 148 0.95 22.24 -9.63
CA SER A 148 -0.46 22.50 -9.91
C SER A 148 -1.35 22.05 -8.75
N GLU A 149 -2.38 22.81 -8.43
CA GLU A 149 -3.42 22.42 -7.45
C GLU A 149 -4.16 21.12 -7.84
N ASN A 150 -4.12 20.76 -9.12
CA ASN A 150 -4.75 19.55 -9.64
C ASN A 150 -3.82 18.32 -9.57
N THR A 151 -2.54 18.48 -9.23
CA THR A 151 -1.58 17.41 -9.14
C THR A 151 -1.44 16.93 -7.69
N GLY A 152 -1.91 15.72 -7.43
CA GLY A 152 -1.83 15.09 -6.12
C GLY A 152 -0.85 13.91 -6.08
N LYS A 153 -0.78 13.27 -4.93
CA LYS A 153 0.11 12.11 -4.73
C LYS A 153 -0.13 10.97 -5.73
N ASN A 154 -1.38 10.79 -6.17
CA ASN A 154 -1.73 9.74 -7.12
C ASN A 154 -1.16 10.00 -8.52
N ASP A 155 -1.09 11.27 -8.93
CA ASP A 155 -0.56 11.67 -10.24
C ASP A 155 0.94 11.46 -10.28
N ILE A 156 1.65 11.75 -9.19
CA ILE A 156 3.08 11.45 -9.05
C ILE A 156 3.30 9.93 -9.04
N ALA A 157 2.50 9.18 -8.27
CA ALA A 157 2.59 7.72 -8.21
C ALA A 157 2.31 7.04 -9.58
N ALA A 158 1.50 7.67 -10.44
CA ALA A 158 1.21 7.17 -11.78
C ALA A 158 2.43 7.17 -12.71
N LEU A 159 3.53 7.83 -12.34
CA LEU A 159 4.81 7.80 -13.06
C LEU A 159 5.65 6.56 -12.73
N ALA A 160 5.36 5.84 -11.64
CA ALA A 160 6.16 4.69 -11.21
C ALA A 160 6.38 3.62 -12.31
N PRO A 161 5.41 3.31 -13.19
CA PRO A 161 5.65 2.35 -14.27
C PRO A 161 6.80 2.72 -15.22
N LEU A 162 7.16 4.00 -15.33
CA LEU A 162 8.27 4.45 -16.18
C LEU A 162 9.61 3.85 -15.74
N VAL A 163 9.76 3.48 -14.46
CA VAL A 163 10.97 2.80 -13.99
C VAL A 163 11.18 1.46 -14.71
N ALA A 164 10.10 0.70 -14.93
CA ALA A 164 10.18 -0.57 -15.65
C ALA A 164 10.50 -0.36 -17.15
N GLU A 165 9.96 0.69 -17.76
CA GLU A 165 10.24 1.06 -19.13
C GLU A 165 11.73 1.44 -19.31
N GLY A 166 12.28 2.20 -18.36
CA GLY A 166 13.71 2.55 -18.35
C GLY A 166 14.61 1.34 -18.09
N MET A 167 14.26 0.48 -17.14
CA MET A 167 14.99 -0.78 -16.88
C MET A 167 15.05 -1.67 -18.10
N ALA A 168 13.95 -1.79 -18.86
CA ALA A 168 13.91 -2.58 -20.10
C ALA A 168 14.85 -2.03 -21.19
N LYS A 169 15.22 -0.76 -21.13
CA LYS A 169 16.21 -0.11 -21.99
C LYS A 169 17.64 -0.13 -21.41
N GLY A 170 17.84 -0.77 -20.26
CA GLY A 170 19.12 -0.83 -19.57
C GLY A 170 19.55 0.48 -18.91
N ASP A 171 18.60 1.38 -18.66
CA ASP A 171 18.87 2.69 -18.06
C ASP A 171 19.31 2.59 -16.59
N LYS A 172 20.51 3.08 -16.31
CA LYS A 172 21.12 2.99 -15.00
C LYS A 172 20.32 3.71 -13.93
N ALA A 173 19.77 4.90 -14.21
CA ALA A 173 19.01 5.66 -13.24
C ALA A 173 17.73 4.91 -12.83
N SER A 174 17.06 4.27 -13.78
CA SER A 174 15.88 3.43 -13.54
C SER A 174 16.22 2.22 -12.66
N ILE A 175 17.37 1.57 -12.90
CA ILE A 175 17.85 0.45 -12.08
C ILE A 175 18.14 0.95 -10.66
N ASP A 176 18.86 2.05 -10.50
CA ASP A 176 19.21 2.63 -9.21
C ASP A 176 17.96 3.06 -8.40
N ILE A 177 16.92 3.59 -9.07
CA ILE A 177 15.62 3.92 -8.45
C ILE A 177 14.91 2.65 -7.97
N CYS A 178 14.86 1.63 -8.81
CA CYS A 178 14.27 0.34 -8.46
C CYS A 178 14.99 -0.28 -7.25
N ASP A 179 16.32 -0.29 -7.24
CA ASP A 179 17.12 -0.88 -6.17
C ASP A 179 16.90 -0.16 -4.83
N ARG A 180 16.79 1.17 -4.83
CA ARG A 180 16.43 1.93 -3.63
C ARG A 180 15.03 1.57 -3.15
N ALA A 181 14.04 1.55 -4.02
CA ALA A 181 12.67 1.20 -3.67
C ALA A 181 12.59 -0.21 -3.07
N VAL A 182 13.28 -1.17 -3.66
CA VAL A 182 13.36 -2.55 -3.19
C VAL A 182 14.03 -2.64 -1.82
N SER A 183 15.15 -1.92 -1.61
CA SER A 183 15.84 -1.89 -0.33
C SER A 183 14.95 -1.38 0.81
N GLU A 184 14.18 -0.32 0.55
CA GLU A 184 13.24 0.25 1.51
C GLU A 184 12.08 -0.70 1.81
N LEU A 185 11.52 -1.36 0.79
CA LEU A 185 10.46 -2.36 0.97
C LEU A 185 10.96 -3.58 1.78
N CYS A 186 12.21 -4.01 1.55
CA CYS A 186 12.83 -5.05 2.37
C CYS A 186 12.95 -4.61 3.83
N SER A 187 13.39 -3.38 4.09
CA SER A 187 13.52 -2.83 5.43
C SER A 187 12.17 -2.79 6.17
N LEU A 188 11.09 -2.37 5.50
CA LEU A 188 9.74 -2.39 6.07
C LEU A 188 9.31 -3.81 6.47
N ALA A 189 9.51 -4.78 5.56
CA ALA A 189 9.12 -6.16 5.80
C ALA A 189 9.96 -6.80 6.92
N GLU A 190 11.28 -6.61 6.90
CA GLU A 190 12.22 -7.17 7.89
C GLU A 190 11.90 -6.68 9.31
N ALA A 191 11.52 -5.40 9.48
CA ALA A 191 11.15 -4.85 10.78
C ALA A 191 9.92 -5.58 11.38
N VAL A 192 8.90 -5.86 10.57
CA VAL A 192 7.69 -6.57 11.01
C VAL A 192 7.98 -8.06 11.22
N ILE A 193 8.65 -8.71 10.27
CA ILE A 193 9.00 -10.14 10.34
C ILE A 193 9.79 -10.46 11.61
N LYS A 194 10.74 -9.61 11.98
CA LYS A 194 11.51 -9.75 13.22
C LYS A 194 10.60 -9.70 14.44
N GLY A 195 9.61 -8.81 14.45
CA GLY A 195 8.66 -8.67 15.57
C GLY A 195 7.66 -9.83 15.69
N LEU A 196 7.45 -10.65 14.63
CA LEU A 196 6.58 -11.81 14.70
C LEU A 196 7.13 -12.95 15.58
N GLU A 197 8.44 -12.96 15.88
CA GLU A 197 9.11 -13.98 16.71
C GLU A 197 8.83 -15.44 16.27
N ARG A 198 8.69 -15.67 14.95
CA ARG A 198 8.39 -16.99 14.37
C ARG A 198 9.59 -17.57 13.64
N LYS A 199 9.78 -18.89 13.76
CA LYS A 199 10.83 -19.61 13.03
C LYS A 199 10.62 -19.57 11.51
N HIS A 200 9.37 -19.68 11.07
CA HIS A 200 8.96 -19.62 9.66
C HIS A 200 7.79 -18.61 9.52
N PRO A 201 8.07 -17.31 9.49
CA PRO A 201 7.03 -16.31 9.31
C PRO A 201 6.50 -16.32 7.87
N GLU A 202 5.25 -15.91 7.70
CA GLU A 202 4.61 -15.76 6.40
C GLU A 202 4.48 -14.27 6.07
N LEU A 203 4.90 -13.88 4.87
CA LEU A 203 4.80 -12.53 4.32
C LEU A 203 3.95 -12.56 3.06
N MET A 204 2.84 -11.86 3.09
CA MET A 204 1.98 -11.66 1.93
C MET A 204 2.35 -10.35 1.23
N LEU A 205 2.30 -10.34 -0.11
CA LEU A 205 2.55 -9.15 -0.91
C LEU A 205 1.25 -8.59 -1.48
N SER A 206 1.09 -7.26 -1.44
CA SER A 206 -0.08 -6.56 -1.94
C SER A 206 0.28 -5.18 -2.50
N GLY A 207 -0.68 -4.53 -3.18
CA GLY A 207 -0.50 -3.23 -3.81
C GLY A 207 0.10 -3.33 -5.22
N SER A 208 -0.21 -2.31 -6.05
CA SER A 208 0.08 -2.32 -7.49
C SER A 208 1.57 -2.42 -7.84
N ILE A 209 2.45 -1.88 -6.99
CA ILE A 209 3.91 -1.96 -7.20
C ILE A 209 4.39 -3.41 -7.08
N LEU A 210 3.96 -4.11 -6.04
CA LEU A 210 4.38 -5.49 -5.77
C LEU A 210 3.57 -6.55 -6.53
N THR A 211 2.41 -6.20 -7.12
CA THR A 211 1.56 -7.17 -7.83
C THR A 211 1.55 -6.99 -9.34
N LYS A 212 1.79 -5.77 -9.85
CA LYS A 212 1.67 -5.44 -11.28
C LYS A 212 2.97 -4.94 -11.89
N LEU A 213 3.88 -4.32 -11.13
CA LEU A 213 5.15 -3.79 -11.62
C LEU A 213 6.22 -4.90 -11.50
N LEU A 214 6.20 -5.83 -12.46
CA LEU A 214 6.99 -7.08 -12.41
C LEU A 214 8.48 -6.87 -12.13
N PRO A 215 9.22 -5.93 -12.78
CA PRO A 215 10.64 -5.77 -12.50
C PRO A 215 10.95 -5.41 -11.05
N VAL A 216 10.11 -4.58 -10.41
CA VAL A 216 10.26 -4.23 -8.99
C VAL A 216 9.93 -5.44 -8.10
N ARG A 217 8.85 -6.19 -8.45
CA ARG A 217 8.46 -7.40 -7.73
C ARG A 217 9.57 -8.46 -7.76
N GLU A 218 10.08 -8.77 -8.92
CA GLU A 218 11.12 -9.79 -9.12
C GLU A 218 12.39 -9.44 -8.33
N ARG A 219 12.83 -8.19 -8.44
CA ARG A 219 13.98 -7.66 -7.71
C ARG A 219 13.77 -7.71 -6.19
N PHE A 220 12.55 -7.36 -5.73
CA PHE A 220 12.18 -7.50 -4.32
C PHE A 220 12.27 -8.95 -3.87
N LEU A 221 11.67 -9.89 -4.61
CA LEU A 221 11.67 -11.30 -4.26
C LEU A 221 13.09 -11.88 -4.18
N GLU A 222 13.94 -11.54 -5.14
CA GLU A 222 15.35 -11.95 -5.16
C GLU A 222 16.11 -11.40 -3.94
N THR A 223 16.03 -10.09 -3.74
CA THR A 223 16.75 -9.40 -2.65
C THR A 223 16.25 -9.84 -1.28
N PHE A 224 14.92 -9.91 -1.09
CA PHE A 224 14.35 -10.27 0.20
C PHE A 224 14.64 -11.73 0.57
N LYS A 225 14.49 -12.66 -0.37
CA LYS A 225 14.78 -14.09 -0.12
C LYS A 225 16.25 -14.36 0.17
N SER A 226 17.18 -13.64 -0.46
CA SER A 226 18.62 -13.79 -0.18
C SER A 226 18.98 -13.44 1.27
N ARG A 227 18.19 -12.60 1.94
CA ARG A 227 18.40 -12.17 3.32
C ARG A 227 17.51 -12.91 4.32
N ASN A 228 16.41 -13.50 3.87
CA ASN A 228 15.34 -14.02 4.71
C ASN A 228 14.84 -15.39 4.19
N GLU A 229 15.73 -16.38 4.08
CA GLU A 229 15.44 -17.70 3.50
C GLU A 229 14.30 -18.46 4.21
N ASN A 230 14.11 -18.21 5.50
CA ASN A 230 13.10 -18.86 6.33
C ASN A 230 11.70 -18.23 6.21
N VAL A 231 11.55 -17.12 5.49
CA VAL A 231 10.26 -16.44 5.29
C VAL A 231 9.53 -17.05 4.11
N LYS A 232 8.28 -17.49 4.34
CA LYS A 232 7.39 -17.94 3.28
C LYS A 232 6.69 -16.73 2.66
N ILE A 233 6.94 -16.47 1.37
CA ILE A 233 6.17 -15.49 0.59
C ILE A 233 4.90 -16.17 0.10
N SER A 234 3.74 -15.54 0.29
CA SER A 234 2.43 -16.07 -0.13
C SER A 234 1.60 -15.01 -0.85
N GLU A 235 0.66 -15.50 -1.63
CA GLU A 235 -0.42 -14.70 -2.21
C GLU A 235 -1.61 -14.69 -1.23
N PRO A 236 -2.49 -13.66 -1.28
CA PRO A 236 -3.69 -13.62 -0.46
C PRO A 236 -4.60 -14.83 -0.71
N GLU A 237 -5.01 -15.55 0.34
CA GLU A 237 -5.96 -16.67 0.21
C GLU A 237 -7.37 -16.17 -0.03
N HIS A 238 -7.73 -15.04 0.60
CA HIS A 238 -9.04 -14.41 0.49
C HIS A 238 -8.92 -12.88 0.38
N SER A 239 -10.02 -12.27 -0.03
CA SER A 239 -10.10 -10.81 -0.16
C SER A 239 -10.18 -10.09 1.20
N ALA A 240 -9.97 -8.77 1.19
CA ALA A 240 -10.11 -7.92 2.38
C ALA A 240 -11.55 -7.93 2.94
N GLU A 241 -12.55 -8.09 2.07
CA GLU A 241 -13.96 -8.22 2.50
C GLU A 241 -14.18 -9.51 3.32
N THR A 242 -13.56 -10.63 2.89
CA THR A 242 -13.56 -11.86 3.68
C THR A 242 -12.87 -11.65 5.02
N GLY A 243 -11.77 -10.89 5.05
CA GLY A 243 -11.10 -10.50 6.29
C GLY A 243 -11.99 -9.71 7.23
N ALA A 244 -12.78 -8.77 6.71
CA ALA A 244 -13.77 -8.04 7.49
C ALA A 244 -14.84 -8.98 8.11
N VAL A 245 -15.30 -9.96 7.33
CA VAL A 245 -16.25 -11.00 7.85
C VAL A 245 -15.61 -11.83 8.96
N LEU A 246 -14.35 -12.25 8.80
CA LEU A 246 -13.63 -13.02 9.83
C LEU A 246 -13.48 -12.22 11.13
N ILE A 247 -13.15 -10.93 11.05
CA ILE A 247 -13.08 -10.03 12.22
C ILE A 247 -14.43 -9.98 12.93
N GLY A 248 -15.52 -9.77 12.17
CA GLY A 248 -16.88 -9.74 12.73
C GLY A 248 -17.27 -11.05 13.41
N ALA A 249 -17.01 -12.18 12.76
CA ALA A 249 -17.31 -13.51 13.30
C ALA A 249 -16.57 -13.78 14.62
N GLU A 250 -15.27 -13.47 14.70
CA GLU A 250 -14.48 -13.64 15.92
C GLU A 250 -15.02 -12.78 17.07
N MET A 251 -15.40 -11.53 16.79
CA MET A 251 -15.95 -10.63 17.80
C MET A 251 -17.32 -11.08 18.31
N ILE A 252 -18.17 -11.65 17.45
CA ILE A 252 -19.45 -12.22 17.86
C ILE A 252 -19.21 -13.47 18.71
N LEU A 253 -18.36 -14.39 18.29
CA LEU A 253 -18.05 -15.61 19.05
C LEU A 253 -17.45 -15.30 20.42
N ALA A 254 -16.60 -14.27 20.53
CA ALA A 254 -16.04 -13.82 21.81
C ALA A 254 -17.09 -13.25 22.79
N THR A 255 -18.26 -12.80 22.31
CA THR A 255 -19.36 -12.32 23.16
C THR A 255 -20.30 -13.42 23.63
N LEU A 256 -20.17 -14.64 23.07
CA LEU A 256 -20.98 -15.81 23.42
C LEU A 256 -20.30 -16.73 24.46
N GLN A 257 -19.05 -16.47 24.80
CA GLN A 257 -18.26 -17.12 25.86
C GLN A 257 -18.29 -16.32 27.14
#